data_0a4ed69a4019a83f9a4fa5df8a815f02
#
_entry.id   0a4ed69a4019a83f9a4fa5df8a815f02
#
_cell.length_a   1.000
_cell.length_b   1.000
_cell.length_c   1.000
_cell.angle_alpha   90.00
_cell.angle_beta   90.00
_cell.angle_gamma   90.00
#
_symmetry.space_group_name_H-M   'P 1'
#
loop_
_entity.id
_entity.type
_entity.pdbx_description
1 polymer ?
#
loop_
_entity_poly.entity_id
_entity_poly.type
_entity_poly.pdbx_seq_one_letter_code
_entity_poly.pdbx_strand_id
1 'polypeptide(L)'
;MAAKTYSDVPIAGNRYYDNVTTTAIVRYRGYYTPSLPPSLPHFPAYNDTNASVQVMVSLRSLVDAEHPCNVPLSTSTKLIYTISVNSYPCVNNSCEGANGTRSSASINNITFHTPTVDILEAYYYNISGVYGDKFPSVPPLVFDFTADYLPLLYQLPSTGTEVRVLEYNSTVEIVFQGTNVAGGSIHSMHLHGHSFYVVGWGFGNFDENRDPLHYNLVDPPHQNTIYVPRNRWVAIRFEAANPGMLQTLMSFIKKIFLNKIK
;
A
#
# COMPACT_ATOMS: atom_id res chain seq x y z
N MET A 1 15.26 6.47 -20.02
CA MET A 1 14.51 5.79 -18.95
C MET A 1 14.37 4.32 -19.31
N ALA A 2 14.40 3.43 -18.33
CA ALA A 2 14.15 2.03 -18.58
C ALA A 2 13.38 1.44 -17.39
N ALA A 3 12.51 0.46 -17.64
CA ALA A 3 11.72 -0.23 -16.63
C ALA A 3 11.78 -1.73 -16.87
N LYS A 4 11.92 -2.47 -15.78
CA LYS A 4 11.91 -3.93 -15.75
C LYS A 4 11.04 -4.39 -14.59
N THR A 5 10.36 -5.52 -14.75
CA THR A 5 9.50 -6.10 -13.72
C THR A 5 10.32 -6.52 -12.49
N TYR A 6 9.78 -6.25 -11.31
CA TYR A 6 10.28 -6.72 -10.02
C TYR A 6 9.27 -7.70 -9.39
N SER A 7 9.77 -8.74 -8.72
CA SER A 7 8.94 -9.67 -7.95
C SER A 7 9.72 -10.19 -6.74
N ASP A 8 9.15 -10.09 -5.55
CA ASP A 8 9.69 -10.65 -4.31
C ASP A 8 9.08 -12.01 -3.96
N VAL A 9 8.10 -12.46 -4.75
CA VAL A 9 7.48 -13.77 -4.57
C VAL A 9 8.38 -14.82 -5.22
N PRO A 10 8.76 -15.89 -4.49
CA PRO A 10 9.43 -17.02 -5.11
C PRO A 10 8.61 -17.56 -6.27
N ILE A 11 9.23 -17.66 -7.45
CA ILE A 11 8.57 -18.26 -8.62
C ILE A 11 8.51 -19.76 -8.37
N ALA A 12 7.45 -20.22 -7.71
CA ALA A 12 7.16 -21.63 -7.53
C ALA A 12 6.19 -22.10 -8.62
N GLY A 13 6.59 -23.11 -9.36
CA GLY A 13 5.79 -23.70 -10.45
C GLY A 13 5.82 -22.87 -11.74
N ASN A 14 4.87 -23.13 -12.63
CA ASN A 14 4.73 -22.51 -13.97
C ASN A 14 4.20 -21.05 -13.95
N ARG A 15 4.48 -20.27 -12.92
CA ARG A 15 4.10 -18.85 -12.93
C ARG A 15 4.98 -18.10 -13.89
N TYR A 16 4.38 -17.60 -14.96
CA TYR A 16 5.06 -16.78 -15.95
C TYR A 16 5.46 -15.44 -15.33
N TYR A 17 6.72 -15.12 -15.43
CA TYR A 17 7.30 -13.84 -15.07
C TYR A 17 7.68 -13.10 -16.35
N ASP A 18 7.11 -11.92 -16.57
CA ASP A 18 7.48 -11.09 -17.70
C ASP A 18 8.87 -10.48 -17.48
N ASN A 19 9.85 -10.97 -18.23
CA ASN A 19 11.25 -10.53 -18.16
C ASN A 19 11.58 -9.42 -19.18
N VAL A 20 10.58 -8.83 -19.80
CA VAL A 20 10.77 -7.78 -20.81
C VAL A 20 11.25 -6.50 -20.14
N THR A 21 12.22 -5.84 -20.77
CA THR A 21 12.67 -4.51 -20.40
C THR A 21 12.06 -3.50 -21.37
N THR A 22 11.31 -2.54 -20.85
CA THR A 22 10.75 -1.43 -21.63
C THR A 22 11.63 -0.20 -21.47
N THR A 23 11.88 0.52 -22.58
CA THR A 23 12.75 1.70 -22.58
C THR A 23 12.06 2.90 -23.23
N ALA A 24 12.41 4.09 -22.75
CA ALA A 24 12.01 5.34 -23.36
C ALA A 24 13.15 6.36 -23.31
N ILE A 25 13.26 7.21 -24.31
CA ILE A 25 14.25 8.30 -24.37
C ILE A 25 13.54 9.59 -24.01
N VAL A 26 14.01 10.25 -22.94
CA VAL A 26 13.58 11.61 -22.60
C VAL A 26 14.45 12.60 -23.36
N ARG A 27 13.83 13.48 -24.16
CA ARG A 27 14.51 14.55 -24.87
C ARG A 27 14.03 15.90 -24.34
N TYR A 28 14.96 16.76 -24.01
CA TYR A 28 14.65 18.15 -23.70
C TYR A 28 14.43 18.93 -25.01
N ARG A 29 13.48 19.84 -25.01
CA ARG A 29 13.25 20.74 -26.15
C ARG A 29 14.40 21.75 -26.23
N GLY A 30 15.06 21.88 -27.39
CA GLY A 30 16.18 22.81 -27.61
C GLY A 30 17.15 22.30 -28.67
N TYR A 31 18.27 23.02 -28.84
CA TYR A 31 19.33 22.70 -29.82
C TYR A 31 20.28 21.59 -29.32
N TYR A 32 19.74 20.56 -28.71
CA TYR A 32 20.51 19.43 -28.20
C TYR A 32 20.46 18.27 -29.17
N THR A 33 21.59 17.97 -29.81
CA THR A 33 21.74 16.77 -30.65
C THR A 33 22.64 15.79 -29.87
N PRO A 34 22.11 14.66 -29.37
CA PRO A 34 22.93 13.67 -28.73
C PRO A 34 23.91 13.07 -29.73
N SER A 35 25.20 13.07 -29.41
CA SER A 35 26.27 12.53 -30.25
C SER A 35 26.30 11.00 -30.26
N LEU A 36 25.74 10.35 -29.27
CA LEU A 36 25.71 8.90 -29.12
C LEU A 36 24.35 8.43 -28.59
N PRO A 37 23.89 7.19 -28.93
CA PRO A 37 22.73 6.58 -28.29
C PRO A 37 22.99 6.48 -26.78
N PRO A 38 21.99 6.80 -25.92
CA PRO A 38 22.14 6.66 -24.47
C PRO A 38 22.34 5.19 -24.12
N SER A 39 23.31 4.91 -23.24
CA SER A 39 23.49 3.57 -22.68
C SER A 39 22.29 3.18 -21.81
N LEU A 40 21.91 1.92 -21.84
CA LEU A 40 20.91 1.40 -20.92
C LEU A 40 21.46 1.37 -19.50
N PRO A 41 20.65 1.72 -18.50
CA PRO A 41 21.04 1.56 -17.11
C PRO A 41 21.21 0.08 -16.77
N HIS A 42 22.12 -0.21 -15.84
CA HIS A 42 22.23 -1.54 -15.26
C HIS A 42 21.04 -1.80 -14.35
N PHE A 43 20.36 -2.93 -14.53
CA PHE A 43 19.26 -3.35 -13.68
C PHE A 43 19.75 -4.35 -12.63
N PRO A 44 19.32 -4.19 -11.36
CA PRO A 44 19.49 -5.23 -10.36
C PRO A 44 18.71 -6.50 -10.74
N ALA A 45 18.94 -7.59 -10.01
CA ALA A 45 18.17 -8.82 -10.19
C ALA A 45 16.67 -8.54 -9.96
N TYR A 46 15.81 -9.29 -10.66
CA TYR A 46 14.35 -9.09 -10.61
C TYR A 46 13.74 -9.26 -9.22
N ASN A 47 14.46 -9.93 -8.31
CA ASN A 47 14.05 -10.20 -6.93
C ASN A 47 14.97 -9.52 -5.89
N ASP A 48 15.77 -8.56 -6.30
CA ASP A 48 16.62 -7.81 -5.39
C ASP A 48 15.79 -6.78 -4.62
N THR A 49 15.25 -7.22 -3.49
CA THR A 49 14.44 -6.39 -2.59
C THR A 49 15.22 -5.22 -2.02
N ASN A 50 16.52 -5.38 -1.78
CA ASN A 50 17.34 -4.28 -1.26
C ASN A 50 17.47 -3.16 -2.28
N ALA A 51 17.77 -3.50 -3.54
CA ALA A 51 17.85 -2.51 -4.60
C ALA A 51 16.50 -1.78 -4.82
N SER A 52 15.36 -2.50 -4.80
CA SER A 52 14.05 -1.87 -4.95
C SER A 52 13.73 -0.90 -3.81
N VAL A 53 14.09 -1.26 -2.58
CA VAL A 53 13.95 -0.39 -1.40
C VAL A 53 14.88 0.82 -1.50
N GLN A 54 16.13 0.67 -1.93
CA GLN A 54 17.05 1.79 -2.09
C GLN A 54 16.53 2.84 -3.06
N VAL A 55 15.91 2.43 -4.17
CA VAL A 55 15.25 3.38 -5.09
C VAL A 55 14.14 4.13 -4.39
N MET A 56 13.27 3.44 -3.67
CA MET A 56 12.15 4.04 -2.95
C MET A 56 12.62 5.07 -1.91
N VAL A 57 13.67 4.72 -1.16
CA VAL A 57 14.25 5.55 -0.09
C VAL A 57 15.00 6.75 -0.62
N SER A 58 15.56 6.67 -1.82
CA SER A 58 16.33 7.76 -2.43
C SER A 58 15.45 8.86 -3.05
N LEU A 59 14.15 8.58 -3.24
CA LEU A 59 13.24 9.58 -3.80
C LEU A 59 13.05 10.76 -2.86
N ARG A 60 13.07 11.98 -3.42
CA ARG A 60 12.84 13.25 -2.72
C ARG A 60 11.98 14.15 -3.57
N SER A 61 11.20 15.01 -2.93
CA SER A 61 10.58 16.14 -3.60
C SER A 61 11.64 17.19 -3.97
N LEU A 62 11.48 17.80 -5.14
CA LEU A 62 12.27 18.96 -5.53
C LEU A 62 11.66 20.20 -4.85
N VAL A 63 12.13 20.51 -3.66
CA VAL A 63 11.63 21.61 -2.84
C VAL A 63 12.48 22.85 -3.11
N ASP A 64 11.83 23.98 -3.38
CA ASP A 64 12.45 25.30 -3.45
C ASP A 64 11.49 26.36 -2.89
N ALA A 65 11.88 27.64 -2.95
CA ALA A 65 11.08 28.74 -2.42
C ALA A 65 9.74 28.92 -3.17
N GLU A 66 9.67 28.54 -4.45
CA GLU A 66 8.47 28.65 -5.29
C GLU A 66 7.58 27.39 -5.17
N HIS A 67 8.18 26.25 -4.81
CA HIS A 67 7.52 24.95 -4.69
C HIS A 67 7.77 24.33 -3.30
N PRO A 68 7.18 24.90 -2.23
CA PRO A 68 7.37 24.37 -0.88
C PRO A 68 6.70 23.02 -0.71
N CYS A 69 7.28 22.19 0.16
CA CYS A 69 6.66 20.94 0.57
C CYS A 69 5.64 21.21 1.68
N ASN A 70 4.36 20.92 1.40
CA ASN A 70 3.26 21.15 2.35
C ASN A 70 2.90 19.86 3.12
N VAL A 71 3.91 19.12 3.59
CA VAL A 71 3.66 17.91 4.38
C VAL A 71 3.00 18.28 5.72
N PRO A 72 1.92 17.58 6.14
CA PRO A 72 1.33 17.80 7.44
C PRO A 72 2.33 17.50 8.57
N LEU A 73 2.70 18.51 9.34
CA LEU A 73 3.66 18.37 10.46
C LEU A 73 3.02 17.68 11.66
N SER A 74 1.70 17.88 11.87
CA SER A 74 0.90 17.18 12.88
C SER A 74 -0.26 16.44 12.21
N THR A 75 -0.73 15.38 12.84
CA THR A 75 -1.84 14.59 12.34
C THR A 75 -2.93 14.45 13.38
N SER A 76 -4.19 14.62 12.95
CA SER A 76 -5.38 14.47 13.79
C SER A 76 -5.84 13.00 13.85
N THR A 77 -5.48 12.21 12.86
CA THR A 77 -5.84 10.78 12.76
C THR A 77 -4.61 9.95 12.47
N LYS A 78 -4.37 8.93 13.30
CA LYS A 78 -3.29 7.95 13.10
C LYS A 78 -3.88 6.56 12.93
N LEU A 79 -3.42 5.85 11.91
CA LEU A 79 -3.90 4.53 11.53
C LEU A 79 -2.71 3.60 11.32
N ILE A 80 -2.80 2.39 11.86
CA ILE A 80 -1.80 1.33 11.62
C ILE A 80 -2.49 0.17 10.94
N TYR A 81 -2.04 -0.16 9.75
CA TYR A 81 -2.64 -1.16 8.88
C TYR A 81 -1.66 -2.27 8.56
N THR A 82 -1.86 -3.43 9.18
CA THR A 82 -1.15 -4.66 8.81
C THR A 82 -1.70 -5.21 7.50
N ILE A 83 -0.80 -5.54 6.58
CA ILE A 83 -1.14 -6.07 5.27
C ILE A 83 -0.67 -7.51 5.19
N SER A 84 -1.58 -8.42 4.87
CA SER A 84 -1.31 -9.85 4.86
C SER A 84 -1.86 -10.52 3.60
N VAL A 85 -1.13 -11.51 3.09
CA VAL A 85 -1.65 -12.51 2.16
C VAL A 85 -2.13 -13.69 2.96
N ASN A 86 -3.30 -14.20 2.66
CA ASN A 86 -3.93 -15.30 3.39
C ASN A 86 -4.32 -16.42 2.42
N SER A 87 -4.42 -17.62 2.92
CA SER A 87 -4.98 -18.77 2.21
C SER A 87 -6.37 -19.06 2.77
N TYR A 88 -7.40 -18.89 1.96
CA TYR A 88 -8.79 -19.05 2.39
C TYR A 88 -9.34 -20.39 1.88
N PRO A 89 -9.85 -21.27 2.76
CA PRO A 89 -10.46 -22.52 2.34
C PRO A 89 -11.78 -22.24 1.61
N CYS A 90 -11.96 -22.88 0.47
CA CYS A 90 -13.22 -22.82 -0.26
C CYS A 90 -14.16 -23.94 0.16
N VAL A 91 -15.47 -23.70 0.01
CA VAL A 91 -16.49 -24.70 0.32
C VAL A 91 -16.23 -25.97 -0.48
N ASN A 92 -16.24 -27.12 0.18
CA ASN A 92 -15.98 -28.43 -0.42
C ASN A 92 -14.63 -28.53 -1.17
N ASN A 93 -13.63 -27.78 -0.75
CA ASN A 93 -12.32 -27.75 -1.40
C ASN A 93 -12.41 -27.41 -2.90
N SER A 94 -13.35 -26.56 -3.30
CA SER A 94 -13.68 -26.29 -4.71
C SER A 94 -12.69 -25.38 -5.45
N CYS A 95 -11.69 -24.80 -4.73
CA CYS A 95 -10.68 -23.93 -5.34
C CYS A 95 -9.44 -24.69 -5.79
N GLU A 96 -8.72 -24.11 -6.77
CA GLU A 96 -7.55 -24.72 -7.41
C GLU A 96 -6.26 -24.67 -6.54
N GLY A 97 -6.26 -23.92 -5.46
CA GLY A 97 -5.10 -23.83 -4.55
C GLY A 97 -4.90 -25.11 -3.74
N ALA A 98 -3.75 -25.21 -3.07
CA ALA A 98 -3.43 -26.35 -2.22
C ALA A 98 -4.56 -26.58 -1.18
N ASN A 99 -5.00 -27.84 -1.03
CA ASN A 99 -6.11 -28.22 -0.16
C ASN A 99 -7.43 -27.47 -0.46
N GLY A 100 -7.69 -27.14 -1.74
CA GLY A 100 -8.92 -26.46 -2.15
C GLY A 100 -9.04 -25.01 -1.65
N THR A 101 -7.90 -24.33 -1.48
CA THR A 101 -7.86 -22.95 -1.00
C THR A 101 -7.75 -21.94 -2.15
N ARG A 102 -8.06 -20.69 -1.87
CA ARG A 102 -7.76 -19.53 -2.72
C ARG A 102 -6.90 -18.51 -1.97
N SER A 103 -6.08 -17.79 -2.70
CA SER A 103 -5.36 -16.65 -2.14
C SER A 103 -6.34 -15.53 -1.82
N SER A 104 -6.16 -14.93 -0.68
CA SER A 104 -6.90 -13.77 -0.19
C SER A 104 -5.90 -12.78 0.37
N ALA A 105 -6.33 -11.55 0.56
CA ALA A 105 -5.51 -10.55 1.22
C ALA A 105 -6.37 -9.81 2.26
N SER A 106 -5.75 -9.43 3.36
CA SER A 106 -6.43 -8.73 4.45
C SER A 106 -5.67 -7.49 4.91
N ILE A 107 -6.42 -6.51 5.43
CA ILE A 107 -5.87 -5.39 6.19
C ILE A 107 -6.47 -5.46 7.59
N ASN A 108 -5.59 -5.39 8.62
CA ASN A 108 -6.00 -5.56 10.02
C ASN A 108 -6.89 -6.79 10.22
N ASN A 109 -6.51 -7.89 9.57
CA ASN A 109 -7.21 -9.19 9.64
C ASN A 109 -8.64 -9.20 9.09
N ILE A 110 -8.98 -8.26 8.20
CA ILE A 110 -10.28 -8.22 7.51
C ILE A 110 -10.05 -8.31 6.00
N THR A 111 -10.59 -9.36 5.39
CA THR A 111 -10.67 -9.52 3.93
C THR A 111 -11.90 -8.79 3.41
N PHE A 112 -11.73 -8.00 2.36
CA PHE A 112 -12.84 -7.28 1.74
C PHE A 112 -13.81 -8.23 1.05
N HIS A 113 -15.09 -8.06 1.34
CA HIS A 113 -16.20 -8.68 0.62
C HIS A 113 -16.85 -7.65 -0.28
N THR A 114 -16.98 -7.95 -1.57
CA THR A 114 -17.66 -7.06 -2.52
C THR A 114 -19.18 -7.12 -2.27
N PRO A 115 -19.81 -6.00 -1.87
CA PRO A 115 -21.25 -5.97 -1.65
C PRO A 115 -22.01 -6.02 -2.98
N THR A 116 -23.28 -6.39 -2.92
CA THR A 116 -24.18 -6.45 -4.09
C THR A 116 -24.69 -5.08 -4.50
N VAL A 117 -24.73 -4.13 -3.57
CA VAL A 117 -25.09 -2.72 -3.80
C VAL A 117 -23.82 -1.89 -3.71
N ASP A 118 -23.66 -0.89 -4.58
CA ASP A 118 -22.54 0.03 -4.53
C ASP A 118 -22.54 0.79 -3.20
N ILE A 119 -21.35 0.93 -2.59
CA ILE A 119 -21.25 1.55 -1.26
C ILE A 119 -21.61 3.04 -1.31
N LEU A 120 -21.28 3.75 -2.40
CA LEU A 120 -21.66 5.15 -2.56
C LEU A 120 -23.18 5.29 -2.73
N GLU A 121 -23.80 4.39 -3.46
CA GLU A 121 -25.26 4.31 -3.57
C GLU A 121 -25.90 4.04 -2.20
N ALA A 122 -25.37 3.06 -1.47
CA ALA A 122 -25.85 2.74 -0.13
C ALA A 122 -25.70 3.93 0.85
N TYR A 123 -24.60 4.68 0.75
CA TYR A 123 -24.37 5.88 1.54
C TYR A 123 -25.38 6.99 1.20
N TYR A 124 -25.59 7.28 -0.08
CA TYR A 124 -26.49 8.34 -0.54
C TYR A 124 -27.96 8.06 -0.19
N TYR A 125 -28.39 6.82 -0.37
CA TYR A 125 -29.79 6.43 -0.15
C TYR A 125 -30.03 5.81 1.23
N ASN A 126 -29.05 5.85 2.14
CA ASN A 126 -29.12 5.27 3.48
C ASN A 126 -29.57 3.79 3.49
N ILE A 127 -29.06 2.99 2.54
CA ILE A 127 -29.35 1.55 2.46
C ILE A 127 -28.55 0.84 3.55
N SER A 128 -29.24 0.30 4.55
CA SER A 128 -28.60 -0.39 5.67
C SER A 128 -28.09 -1.79 5.30
N GLY A 129 -27.10 -2.29 6.04
CA GLY A 129 -26.59 -3.66 5.90
C GLY A 129 -25.65 -3.91 4.71
N VAL A 130 -25.30 -2.88 3.95
CA VAL A 130 -24.38 -2.99 2.80
C VAL A 130 -22.92 -2.93 3.26
N TYR A 131 -22.60 -2.08 4.22
CA TYR A 131 -21.25 -1.94 4.79
C TYR A 131 -21.30 -1.60 6.27
N GLY A 132 -20.20 -1.90 6.99
CA GLY A 132 -19.94 -1.41 8.35
C GLY A 132 -19.00 -0.19 8.32
N ASP A 133 -19.12 0.70 9.30
CA ASP A 133 -18.33 1.93 9.44
C ASP A 133 -17.26 1.85 10.55
N LYS A 134 -17.00 0.64 11.05
CA LYS A 134 -16.10 0.38 12.19
C LYS A 134 -14.78 -0.26 11.82
N PHE A 135 -14.26 0.07 10.62
CA PHE A 135 -12.94 -0.46 10.26
C PHE A 135 -11.88 -0.08 11.30
N PRO A 136 -11.12 -1.05 11.88
CA PRO A 136 -10.22 -0.78 12.99
C PRO A 136 -9.08 0.17 12.60
N SER A 137 -8.73 1.08 13.51
CA SER A 137 -7.61 2.02 13.34
C SER A 137 -6.25 1.36 13.50
N VAL A 138 -6.20 0.24 14.23
CA VAL A 138 -4.99 -0.52 14.56
C VAL A 138 -5.26 -2.00 14.38
N PRO A 139 -4.23 -2.84 14.23
CA PRO A 139 -4.41 -4.28 14.15
C PRO A 139 -5.04 -4.85 15.43
N PRO A 140 -5.83 -5.92 15.34
CA PRO A 140 -6.56 -6.50 16.48
C PRO A 140 -5.64 -7.10 17.56
N LEU A 141 -4.42 -7.43 17.19
CA LEU A 141 -3.39 -7.95 18.08
C LEU A 141 -2.03 -7.45 17.60
N VAL A 142 -1.21 -6.93 18.52
CA VAL A 142 0.16 -6.51 18.24
C VAL A 142 1.11 -7.64 18.66
N PHE A 143 1.98 -8.03 17.76
CA PHE A 143 3.02 -9.05 17.97
C PHE A 143 4.13 -8.81 16.92
N ASP A 144 5.12 -9.72 16.84
CA ASP A 144 6.13 -9.66 15.78
C ASP A 144 5.51 -10.05 14.42
N PHE A 145 5.11 -9.06 13.62
CA PHE A 145 4.52 -9.26 12.29
C PHE A 145 5.50 -9.86 11.27
N THR A 146 6.78 -9.90 11.60
CA THR A 146 7.85 -10.43 10.76
C THR A 146 8.23 -11.86 11.08
N ALA A 147 7.67 -12.44 12.14
CA ALA A 147 7.93 -13.80 12.58
C ALA A 147 7.50 -14.84 11.54
N ASP A 148 8.19 -15.95 11.49
CA ASP A 148 7.84 -17.08 10.61
C ASP A 148 6.52 -17.76 11.02
N TYR A 149 6.19 -17.69 12.29
CA TYR A 149 4.95 -18.24 12.86
C TYR A 149 4.10 -17.13 13.41
N LEU A 150 2.97 -16.92 12.78
CA LEU A 150 2.00 -15.89 13.14
C LEU A 150 0.80 -16.51 13.88
N PRO A 151 0.17 -15.76 14.78
CA PRO A 151 -1.04 -16.23 15.46
C PRO A 151 -2.10 -16.68 14.46
N LEU A 152 -2.84 -17.74 14.79
CA LEU A 152 -3.89 -18.32 13.93
C LEU A 152 -4.92 -17.27 13.50
N LEU A 153 -5.18 -16.29 14.35
CA LEU A 153 -6.04 -15.15 14.05
C LEU A 153 -5.67 -14.49 12.72
N TYR A 154 -4.37 -14.28 12.46
CA TYR A 154 -3.91 -13.63 11.21
C TYR A 154 -3.84 -14.58 10.00
N GLN A 155 -3.90 -15.87 10.22
CA GLN A 155 -3.95 -16.85 9.14
C GLN A 155 -5.37 -16.98 8.56
N LEU A 156 -6.39 -16.76 9.40
CA LEU A 156 -7.80 -16.89 9.06
C LEU A 156 -8.53 -15.54 9.28
N PRO A 157 -8.43 -14.61 8.33
CA PRO A 157 -9.06 -13.30 8.46
C PRO A 157 -10.59 -13.42 8.43
N SER A 158 -11.25 -12.48 9.11
CA SER A 158 -12.68 -12.27 8.92
C SER A 158 -12.97 -11.68 7.55
N THR A 159 -14.19 -11.84 7.08
CA THR A 159 -14.64 -11.28 5.79
C THR A 159 -15.70 -10.22 6.03
N GLY A 160 -15.58 -9.06 5.42
CA GLY A 160 -16.55 -7.99 5.58
C GLY A 160 -16.35 -6.82 4.61
N THR A 161 -17.40 -6.03 4.46
CA THR A 161 -17.37 -4.75 3.76
C THR A 161 -17.31 -3.65 4.81
N GLU A 162 -16.12 -3.40 5.34
CA GLU A 162 -15.90 -2.39 6.37
C GLU A 162 -15.27 -1.14 5.77
N VAL A 163 -15.79 0.03 6.12
CA VAL A 163 -15.26 1.32 5.69
C VAL A 163 -14.67 2.07 6.87
N ARG A 164 -13.72 2.97 6.58
CA ARG A 164 -13.22 3.96 7.53
C ARG A 164 -13.72 5.33 7.13
N VAL A 165 -14.41 6.01 8.04
CA VAL A 165 -14.81 7.39 7.83
C VAL A 165 -13.70 8.32 8.33
N LEU A 166 -13.27 9.24 7.48
CA LEU A 166 -12.33 10.31 7.80
C LEU A 166 -13.07 11.65 7.80
N GLU A 167 -12.76 12.52 8.75
CA GLU A 167 -13.31 13.88 8.77
C GLU A 167 -12.70 14.70 7.63
N TYR A 168 -13.54 15.48 6.95
CA TYR A 168 -13.09 16.35 5.86
C TYR A 168 -12.03 17.35 6.36
N ASN A 169 -11.00 17.58 5.55
CA ASN A 169 -9.80 18.38 5.87
C ASN A 169 -9.01 17.89 7.10
N SER A 170 -9.26 16.69 7.59
CA SER A 170 -8.40 16.11 8.62
C SER A 170 -7.05 15.73 8.07
N THR A 171 -6.00 15.90 8.88
CA THR A 171 -4.65 15.42 8.56
C THR A 171 -4.50 13.98 9.03
N VAL A 172 -4.14 13.09 8.13
CA VAL A 172 -4.12 11.65 8.35
C VAL A 172 -2.70 11.10 8.19
N GLU A 173 -2.29 10.27 9.14
CA GLU A 173 -1.12 9.42 9.03
C GLU A 173 -1.57 7.96 8.93
N ILE A 174 -1.06 7.24 7.93
CA ILE A 174 -1.25 5.80 7.82
C ILE A 174 0.13 5.14 7.83
N VAL A 175 0.32 4.20 8.73
CA VAL A 175 1.45 3.28 8.72
C VAL A 175 0.98 1.96 8.14
N PHE A 176 1.58 1.55 7.05
CA PHE A 176 1.40 0.24 6.44
C PHE A 176 2.49 -0.70 6.92
N GLN A 177 2.12 -1.77 7.60
CA GLN A 177 3.02 -2.82 8.08
C GLN A 177 2.85 -4.08 7.21
N GLY A 178 3.86 -4.40 6.41
CA GLY A 178 3.93 -5.67 5.69
C GLY A 178 4.23 -6.83 6.63
N THR A 179 3.45 -7.89 6.54
CA THR A 179 3.60 -9.07 7.40
C THR A 179 4.27 -10.24 6.69
N ASN A 180 4.63 -11.28 7.45
CA ASN A 180 5.16 -12.55 6.94
C ASN A 180 4.08 -13.64 6.79
N VAL A 181 2.80 -13.30 6.87
CA VAL A 181 1.71 -14.29 6.70
C VAL A 181 1.84 -14.98 5.33
N ALA A 182 1.73 -16.28 5.29
CA ALA A 182 1.88 -17.10 4.08
C ALA A 182 3.16 -16.82 3.27
N GLY A 183 4.25 -16.44 3.95
CA GLY A 183 5.52 -16.06 3.33
C GLY A 183 5.58 -14.60 2.88
N GLY A 184 4.52 -13.84 3.09
CA GLY A 184 4.43 -12.42 2.75
C GLY A 184 4.60 -12.11 1.26
N SER A 185 4.34 -10.88 0.89
CA SER A 185 4.56 -10.34 -0.46
C SER A 185 4.71 -8.82 -0.40
N ILE A 186 5.25 -8.24 -1.46
CA ILE A 186 5.20 -6.79 -1.67
C ILE A 186 3.78 -6.39 -2.09
N HIS A 187 3.31 -5.28 -1.55
CA HIS A 187 1.97 -4.77 -1.83
C HIS A 187 2.02 -3.33 -2.32
N SER A 188 1.41 -3.07 -3.48
CA SER A 188 1.21 -1.70 -3.97
C SER A 188 -0.03 -1.11 -3.32
N MET A 189 0.14 0.00 -2.60
CA MET A 189 -0.95 0.76 -1.99
C MET A 189 -1.18 2.02 -2.77
N HIS A 190 -2.37 2.16 -3.36
CA HIS A 190 -2.80 3.33 -4.09
C HIS A 190 -4.00 3.96 -3.39
N LEU A 191 -3.96 5.27 -3.19
CA LEU A 191 -5.05 6.03 -2.59
C LEU A 191 -5.78 6.82 -3.69
N HIS A 192 -7.00 6.41 -4.00
CA HIS A 192 -7.80 7.09 -5.01
C HIS A 192 -8.12 8.52 -4.59
N GLY A 193 -8.03 9.44 -5.55
CA GLY A 193 -8.39 10.85 -5.36
C GLY A 193 -7.49 11.65 -4.43
N HIS A 194 -6.39 11.07 -3.95
CA HIS A 194 -5.38 11.75 -3.13
C HIS A 194 -3.98 11.43 -3.56
N SER A 195 -3.10 12.41 -3.42
CA SER A 195 -1.67 12.19 -3.29
C SER A 195 -1.29 12.28 -1.82
N PHE A 196 -0.20 11.65 -1.44
CA PHE A 196 0.30 11.60 -0.07
C PHE A 196 1.82 11.78 -0.04
N TYR A 197 2.33 12.23 1.08
CA TYR A 197 3.75 12.31 1.37
C TYR A 197 4.21 11.02 2.01
N VAL A 198 5.27 10.40 1.48
CA VAL A 198 5.92 9.24 2.10
C VAL A 198 6.93 9.77 3.11
N VAL A 199 6.55 9.78 4.39
CA VAL A 199 7.34 10.42 5.44
C VAL A 199 8.33 9.49 6.12
N GLY A 200 8.09 8.17 6.07
CA GLY A 200 8.97 7.21 6.73
C GLY A 200 8.85 5.80 6.18
N TRP A 201 9.85 5.01 6.46
CA TRP A 201 9.89 3.58 6.16
C TRP A 201 10.96 2.92 7.02
N GLY A 202 10.82 1.62 7.25
CA GLY A 202 11.80 0.89 8.05
C GLY A 202 11.66 -0.62 7.94
N PHE A 203 12.61 -1.29 8.56
CA PHE A 203 12.70 -2.74 8.65
C PHE A 203 12.04 -3.25 9.94
N GLY A 204 11.52 -4.45 9.89
CA GLY A 204 10.89 -5.07 11.05
C GLY A 204 9.52 -4.48 11.36
N ASN A 205 9.16 -4.48 12.64
CA ASN A 205 7.92 -3.92 13.12
C ASN A 205 8.04 -2.41 13.34
N PHE A 206 6.97 -1.69 13.04
CA PHE A 206 6.86 -0.28 13.35
C PHE A 206 6.78 -0.04 14.86
N ASP A 207 7.58 0.89 15.35
CA ASP A 207 7.59 1.35 16.74
C ASP A 207 7.06 2.78 16.82
N GLU A 208 5.86 2.94 17.40
CA GLU A 208 5.17 4.23 17.51
C GLU A 208 5.95 5.30 18.30
N ASN A 209 6.85 4.89 19.20
CA ASN A 209 7.61 5.80 20.03
C ASN A 209 8.93 6.23 19.41
N ARG A 210 9.53 5.39 18.57
CA ARG A 210 10.86 5.58 18.01
C ARG A 210 10.84 6.03 16.56
N ASP A 211 10.08 5.34 15.71
CA ASP A 211 10.20 5.50 14.28
C ASP A 211 9.70 6.86 13.74
N PRO A 212 8.64 7.48 14.31
CA PRO A 212 8.24 8.83 13.92
C PRO A 212 9.29 9.92 14.13
N LEU A 213 10.25 9.70 15.03
CA LEU A 213 11.36 10.63 15.26
C LEU A 213 12.33 10.76 14.08
N HIS A 214 12.26 9.79 13.15
CA HIS A 214 13.13 9.72 11.98
C HIS A 214 12.39 10.01 10.67
N TYR A 215 11.16 10.52 10.74
CA TYR A 215 10.38 10.87 9.56
C TYR A 215 11.04 12.02 8.79
N ASN A 216 11.05 11.90 7.47
CA ASN A 216 11.40 13.00 6.58
C ASN A 216 10.19 13.93 6.42
N LEU A 217 10.22 15.08 7.09
CA LEU A 217 9.20 16.13 7.00
C LEU A 217 9.71 17.38 6.26
N VAL A 218 10.86 17.28 5.60
CA VAL A 218 11.49 18.40 4.88
C VAL A 218 11.22 18.30 3.38
N ASP A 219 11.56 17.15 2.78
CA ASP A 219 11.46 16.91 1.35
C ASP A 219 10.90 15.51 0.99
N PRO A 220 9.87 15.00 1.72
CA PRO A 220 9.33 13.68 1.44
C PRO A 220 8.75 13.60 0.03
N PRO A 221 8.91 12.47 -0.69
CA PRO A 221 8.30 12.32 -2.00
C PRO A 221 6.78 12.40 -1.92
N HIS A 222 6.17 13.12 -2.87
CA HIS A 222 4.72 13.27 -3.00
C HIS A 222 4.22 12.35 -4.10
N GLN A 223 3.45 11.34 -3.75
CA GLN A 223 3.04 10.23 -4.62
C GLN A 223 1.57 9.88 -4.40
N ASN A 224 1.02 9.05 -5.28
CA ASN A 224 -0.32 8.47 -5.13
C ASN A 224 -0.30 6.95 -4.97
N THR A 225 0.87 6.34 -5.08
CA THR A 225 1.08 4.90 -4.97
C THR A 225 2.40 4.64 -4.27
N ILE A 226 2.42 3.70 -3.34
CA ILE A 226 3.61 3.28 -2.61
C ILE A 226 3.66 1.76 -2.48
N TYR A 227 4.86 1.20 -2.55
CA TYR A 227 5.10 -0.21 -2.27
C TYR A 227 5.33 -0.43 -0.77
N VAL A 228 4.68 -1.44 -0.23
CA VAL A 228 4.89 -1.92 1.14
C VAL A 228 5.57 -3.28 1.06
N PRO A 229 6.89 -3.36 1.29
CA PRO A 229 7.60 -4.63 1.22
C PRO A 229 7.24 -5.53 2.41
N ARG A 230 7.39 -6.84 2.21
CA ARG A 230 7.29 -7.84 3.27
C ARG A 230 8.24 -7.52 4.42
N ASN A 231 7.77 -7.71 5.67
CA ASN A 231 8.57 -7.53 6.88
C ASN A 231 9.14 -6.10 7.06
N ARG A 232 8.43 -5.11 6.52
CA ARG A 232 8.80 -3.70 6.57
C ARG A 232 7.57 -2.83 6.76
N TRP A 233 7.80 -1.58 7.10
CA TRP A 233 6.73 -0.62 7.23
C TRP A 233 6.99 0.62 6.38
N VAL A 234 5.91 1.30 6.01
CA VAL A 234 5.92 2.57 5.29
C VAL A 234 4.88 3.49 5.93
N ALA A 235 5.29 4.73 6.24
CA ALA A 235 4.39 5.75 6.78
C ALA A 235 4.10 6.82 5.72
N ILE A 236 2.82 7.15 5.57
CA ILE A 236 2.34 8.21 4.67
C ILE A 236 1.53 9.25 5.43
N ARG A 237 1.55 10.50 4.95
CA ARG A 237 0.69 11.58 5.45
C ARG A 237 -0.03 12.28 4.30
N PHE A 238 -1.28 12.64 4.52
CA PHE A 238 -2.09 13.41 3.58
C PHE A 238 -3.18 14.21 4.30
N GLU A 239 -3.79 15.14 3.58
CA GLU A 239 -4.98 15.84 4.02
C GLU A 239 -6.20 15.23 3.34
N ALA A 240 -7.25 14.90 4.09
CA ALA A 240 -8.49 14.30 3.59
C ALA A 240 -9.39 15.38 2.95
N ALA A 241 -8.87 16.08 1.94
CA ALA A 241 -9.49 17.26 1.32
C ALA A 241 -10.42 16.95 0.15
N ASN A 242 -10.52 15.69 -0.28
CA ASN A 242 -11.41 15.28 -1.36
C ASN A 242 -12.65 14.60 -0.78
N PRO A 243 -13.81 15.29 -0.72
CA PRO A 243 -15.03 14.68 -0.19
C PRO A 243 -15.54 13.59 -1.13
N GLY A 244 -15.86 12.44 -0.59
CA GLY A 244 -16.38 11.31 -1.36
C GLY A 244 -15.95 9.96 -0.81
N MET A 245 -16.22 8.93 -1.59
CA MET A 245 -15.77 7.59 -1.31
C MET A 245 -14.41 7.36 -1.95
N LEU A 246 -13.40 7.12 -1.12
CA LEU A 246 -12.06 6.83 -1.56
C LEU A 246 -11.77 5.33 -1.42
N GLN A 247 -11.34 4.73 -2.48
CA GLN A 247 -10.93 3.34 -2.48
C GLN A 247 -9.40 3.26 -2.43
N THR A 248 -8.85 2.58 -1.42
CA THR A 248 -7.45 2.19 -1.45
C THR A 248 -7.34 0.86 -2.18
N LEU A 249 -6.73 0.88 -3.37
CA LEU A 249 -6.51 -0.32 -4.17
C LEU A 249 -5.15 -0.95 -3.82
N MET A 250 -5.20 -2.20 -3.40
CA MET A 250 -4.13 -3.16 -3.61
C MET A 250 -4.48 -4.01 -4.84
N SER A 251 -3.49 -4.58 -5.51
CA SER A 251 -3.71 -5.51 -6.63
C SER A 251 -4.73 -6.64 -6.31
N PHE A 252 -4.99 -6.91 -5.03
CA PHE A 252 -5.90 -7.94 -4.54
C PHE A 252 -6.83 -7.50 -3.40
N ILE A 253 -6.72 -6.26 -2.88
CA ILE A 253 -7.55 -5.78 -1.75
C ILE A 253 -8.16 -4.42 -2.11
N LYS A 254 -9.49 -4.35 -2.02
CA LYS A 254 -10.23 -3.10 -2.08
C LYS A 254 -10.54 -2.65 -0.65
N LYS A 255 -10.17 -1.42 -0.27
CA LYS A 255 -10.58 -0.77 0.98
C LYS A 255 -11.17 0.57 0.67
N ILE A 256 -12.15 0.98 1.46
CA ILE A 256 -12.94 2.16 1.17
C ILE A 256 -12.86 3.13 2.34
N PHE A 257 -12.51 4.37 2.03
CA PHE A 257 -12.59 5.50 2.95
C PHE A 257 -13.75 6.40 2.53
N LEU A 258 -14.55 6.85 3.47
CA LEU A 258 -15.54 7.88 3.27
C LEU A 258 -15.05 9.17 3.92
N ASN A 259 -14.86 10.22 3.12
CA ASN A 259 -14.64 11.56 3.62
C ASN A 259 -16.01 12.23 3.82
N LYS A 260 -16.36 12.54 5.05
CA LYS A 260 -17.64 13.14 5.40
C LYS A 260 -17.50 14.66 5.51
N ILE A 261 -18.25 15.37 4.70
CA ILE A 261 -18.54 16.80 4.93
C ILE A 261 -19.63 16.86 5.98
N LYS A 262 -19.43 17.68 7.03
CA LYS A 262 -20.47 18.03 7.98
C LYS A 262 -21.44 19.00 7.37
#